data_1ecc325b28992bb14164ac5383e967ae
#
_entry.id   1ecc325b28992bb14164ac5383e967ae
#
_cell.length_a   1.000
_cell.length_b   1.000
_cell.length_c   1.000
_cell.angle_alpha   90.00
_cell.angle_beta   90.00
_cell.angle_gamma   90.00
#
_symmetry.space_group_name_H-M   'P 1'
#
loop_
_entity.id
_entity.type
_entity.pdbx_description
1 polymer ?
#
loop_
_entity_poly.entity_id
_entity_poly.type
_entity_poly.pdbx_seq_one_letter_code
_entity_poly.pdbx_strand_id
1 'polypeptide(L)'
;MKRNDNRGASFVMVVVAMAIVAVLAVTVLWIALMNLQMKVTDEKNTDNFYSAEGVLDQICTGLQGDISKAYSAGYTKVMENYSDSSINEAGRQSIFAQEYLKSLKGSLESDNTGMHYKTEKLKDYVDSKLTDENSKPHAVVKAVNADENGNGLLKVYNSRAVINGIRVEYTDEKGFKSIIETDISLGVPSMSFTASGGVPSFYIFSCWK
;
A
#
# COMPACT_ATOMS: atom_id res chain seq x y z
N MET A 1 12.51 84.07 24.38
CA MET A 1 12.67 82.59 24.49
C MET A 1 11.44 81.93 23.85
N LYS A 2 11.62 81.23 22.70
CA LYS A 2 10.54 80.54 22.02
C LYS A 2 10.44 79.15 22.65
N ARG A 3 9.40 78.88 23.41
CA ARG A 3 9.09 77.58 24.04
C ARG A 3 8.68 76.60 22.91
N ASN A 4 9.60 75.78 22.52
CA ASN A 4 9.26 74.69 21.56
C ASN A 4 8.17 73.77 22.17
N ASP A 5 7.02 73.87 21.58
CA ASP A 5 5.86 73.02 22.05
C ASP A 5 5.99 71.62 21.50
N ASN A 6 6.71 70.79 22.23
CA ASN A 6 6.99 69.37 21.84
C ASN A 6 5.79 68.45 22.06
N ARG A 7 4.63 68.95 22.49
CA ARG A 7 3.45 68.16 22.78
C ARG A 7 2.86 67.47 21.54
N GLY A 8 2.93 68.13 20.38
CA GLY A 8 2.47 67.54 19.11
C GLY A 8 3.38 66.38 18.60
N ALA A 9 4.68 66.48 18.79
CA ALA A 9 5.66 65.49 18.35
C ALA A 9 5.54 64.17 19.16
N SER A 10 5.28 64.28 20.48
CA SER A 10 5.03 63.09 21.32
C SER A 10 3.78 62.32 20.90
N PHE A 11 2.71 63.03 20.54
CA PHE A 11 1.47 62.37 20.10
C PHE A 11 1.66 61.61 18.78
N VAL A 12 2.33 62.21 17.81
CA VAL A 12 2.66 61.54 16.54
C VAL A 12 3.49 60.29 16.75
N MET A 13 4.49 60.35 17.66
CA MET A 13 5.36 59.24 17.94
C MET A 13 4.61 58.05 18.58
N VAL A 14 3.62 58.32 19.43
CA VAL A 14 2.75 57.28 20.01
C VAL A 14 1.85 56.65 18.95
N VAL A 15 1.27 57.41 18.04
CA VAL A 15 0.44 56.87 16.95
C VAL A 15 1.26 55.98 16.03
N VAL A 16 2.49 56.41 15.67
CA VAL A 16 3.39 55.58 14.84
C VAL A 16 3.79 54.31 15.56
N ALA A 17 4.12 54.38 16.85
CA ALA A 17 4.44 53.17 17.64
C ALA A 17 3.25 52.21 17.72
N MET A 18 2.02 52.69 17.93
CA MET A 18 0.80 51.85 17.89
C MET A 18 0.57 51.22 16.53
N ALA A 19 0.81 51.95 15.44
CA ALA A 19 0.68 51.38 14.08
C ALA A 19 1.70 50.27 13.84
N ILE A 20 2.95 50.43 14.26
CA ILE A 20 3.97 49.36 14.15
C ILE A 20 3.56 48.12 14.95
N VAL A 21 3.12 48.29 16.20
CA VAL A 21 2.66 47.17 17.05
C VAL A 21 1.46 46.47 16.42
N ALA A 22 0.52 47.22 15.86
CA ALA A 22 -0.64 46.61 15.18
C ALA A 22 -0.22 45.78 13.97
N VAL A 23 0.70 46.25 13.14
CA VAL A 23 1.23 45.49 11.99
C VAL A 23 1.94 44.24 12.46
N LEU A 24 2.77 44.30 13.51
CA LEU A 24 3.45 43.14 14.08
C LEU A 24 2.43 42.12 14.63
N ALA A 25 1.39 42.58 15.33
CA ALA A 25 0.35 41.69 15.84
C ALA A 25 -0.39 40.93 14.72
N VAL A 26 -0.73 41.61 13.63
CA VAL A 26 -1.38 41.00 12.46
C VAL A 26 -0.44 39.99 11.78
N THR A 27 0.84 40.29 11.64
CA THR A 27 1.82 39.37 11.04
C THR A 27 2.00 38.10 11.87
N VAL A 28 2.09 38.22 13.20
CA VAL A 28 2.18 37.06 14.11
C VAL A 28 0.91 36.20 14.04
N LEU A 29 -0.28 36.81 14.01
CA LEU A 29 -1.54 36.11 13.85
C LEU A 29 -1.61 35.34 12.51
N TRP A 30 -1.15 35.97 11.42
CA TRP A 30 -1.10 35.35 10.11
C TRP A 30 -0.20 34.11 10.09
N ILE A 31 1.00 34.20 10.67
CA ILE A 31 1.93 33.06 10.79
C ILE A 31 1.32 31.95 11.63
N ALA A 32 0.65 32.28 12.74
CA ALA A 32 -0.03 31.29 13.57
C ALA A 32 -1.14 30.55 12.82
N LEU A 33 -1.94 31.25 12.01
CA LEU A 33 -2.99 30.64 11.17
C LEU A 33 -2.39 29.74 10.08
N MET A 34 -1.31 30.15 9.43
CA MET A 34 -0.62 29.31 8.44
C MET A 34 -0.07 28.04 9.08
N ASN A 35 0.55 28.11 10.25
CA ASN A 35 1.06 26.95 10.96
C ASN A 35 -0.07 25.99 11.37
N LEU A 36 -1.23 26.52 11.76
CA LEU A 36 -2.41 25.69 12.07
C LEU A 36 -2.91 24.97 10.82
N GLN A 37 -3.02 25.67 9.69
CA GLN A 37 -3.44 25.07 8.43
C GLN A 37 -2.48 23.96 7.96
N MET A 38 -1.16 24.19 8.08
CA MET A 38 -0.16 23.16 7.77
C MET A 38 -0.36 21.91 8.64
N LYS A 39 -0.50 22.07 9.96
CA LYS A 39 -0.74 20.92 10.85
C LYS A 39 -1.99 20.12 10.50
N VAL A 40 -3.10 20.81 10.22
CA VAL A 40 -4.35 20.16 9.82
C VAL A 40 -4.20 19.41 8.48
N THR A 41 -3.41 19.96 7.56
CA THR A 41 -3.14 19.30 6.27
C THR A 41 -2.25 18.07 6.47
N ASP A 42 -1.20 18.17 7.29
CA ASP A 42 -0.29 17.06 7.59
C ASP A 42 -1.02 15.89 8.29
N GLU A 43 -1.88 16.20 9.27
CA GLU A 43 -2.72 15.21 9.94
C GLU A 43 -3.60 14.46 8.94
N LYS A 44 -4.29 15.17 8.06
CA LYS A 44 -5.12 14.55 7.02
C LYS A 44 -4.32 13.72 6.02
N ASN A 45 -3.16 14.19 5.59
CA ASN A 45 -2.31 13.44 4.69
C ASN A 45 -1.86 12.14 5.35
N THR A 46 -1.55 12.17 6.64
CA THR A 46 -1.17 11.00 7.43
C THR A 46 -2.33 10.02 7.55
N ASP A 47 -3.53 10.48 7.90
CA ASP A 47 -4.73 9.65 8.01
C ASP A 47 -5.10 9.00 6.66
N ASN A 48 -5.02 9.76 5.57
CA ASN A 48 -5.28 9.25 4.23
C ASN A 48 -4.23 8.23 3.77
N PHE A 49 -2.97 8.43 4.18
CA PHE A 49 -1.91 7.47 3.91
C PHE A 49 -2.18 6.14 4.62
N TYR A 50 -2.51 6.17 5.92
CA TYR A 50 -2.87 4.95 6.65
C TYR A 50 -4.15 4.29 6.12
N SER A 51 -5.11 5.07 5.62
CA SER A 51 -6.29 4.52 4.97
C SER A 51 -5.95 3.80 3.67
N ALA A 52 -5.07 4.38 2.85
CA ALA A 52 -4.56 3.72 1.64
C ALA A 52 -3.75 2.46 1.97
N GLU A 53 -2.95 2.49 3.05
CA GLU A 53 -2.24 1.31 3.56
C GLU A 53 -3.22 0.22 4.02
N GLY A 54 -4.31 0.58 4.69
CA GLY A 54 -5.37 -0.34 5.07
C GLY A 54 -6.04 -1.04 3.89
N VAL A 55 -6.19 -0.36 2.75
CA VAL A 55 -6.66 -0.98 1.50
C VAL A 55 -5.64 -1.99 0.98
N LEU A 56 -4.35 -1.66 1.02
CA LEU A 56 -3.28 -2.58 0.63
C LEU A 56 -3.25 -3.83 1.53
N ASP A 57 -3.47 -3.67 2.82
CA ASP A 57 -3.55 -4.78 3.77
C ASP A 57 -4.76 -5.69 3.50
N GLN A 58 -5.89 -5.15 3.04
CA GLN A 58 -7.02 -5.95 2.58
C GLN A 58 -6.65 -6.79 1.35
N ILE A 59 -5.93 -6.22 0.38
CA ILE A 59 -5.42 -6.96 -0.78
C ILE A 59 -4.48 -8.09 -0.31
N CYS A 60 -3.54 -7.79 0.57
CA CYS A 60 -2.62 -8.80 1.13
C CYS A 60 -3.37 -9.92 1.85
N THR A 61 -4.42 -9.59 2.60
CA THR A 61 -5.27 -10.56 3.31
C THR A 61 -6.05 -11.43 2.31
N GLY A 62 -6.59 -10.84 1.24
CA GLY A 62 -7.26 -11.58 0.18
C GLY A 62 -6.33 -12.57 -0.53
N LEU A 63 -5.10 -12.16 -0.80
CA LEU A 63 -4.07 -13.02 -1.39
C LEU A 63 -3.70 -14.22 -0.51
N GLN A 64 -3.88 -14.17 0.83
CA GLN A 64 -3.66 -15.33 1.71
C GLN A 64 -4.56 -16.51 1.33
N GLY A 65 -5.77 -16.25 0.86
CA GLY A 65 -6.68 -17.29 0.36
C GLY A 65 -6.10 -18.02 -0.86
N ASP A 66 -5.53 -17.29 -1.80
CA ASP A 66 -4.89 -17.87 -2.99
C ASP A 66 -3.60 -18.60 -2.65
N ILE A 67 -2.81 -18.08 -1.73
CA ILE A 67 -1.61 -18.74 -1.20
C ILE A 67 -1.98 -20.07 -0.54
N SER A 68 -3.03 -20.09 0.26
CA SER A 68 -3.50 -21.33 0.94
C SER A 68 -3.95 -22.39 -0.07
N LYS A 69 -4.63 -22.01 -1.14
CA LYS A 69 -5.00 -22.91 -2.25
C LYS A 69 -3.76 -23.43 -2.97
N ALA A 70 -2.82 -22.54 -3.31
CA ALA A 70 -1.57 -22.92 -3.96
C ALA A 70 -0.73 -23.88 -3.07
N TYR A 71 -0.68 -23.60 -1.77
CA TYR A 71 -0.03 -24.48 -0.79
C TYR A 71 -0.64 -25.87 -0.78
N SER A 72 -1.98 -25.95 -0.72
CA SER A 72 -2.69 -27.24 -0.75
C SER A 72 -2.41 -28.01 -2.03
N ALA A 73 -2.39 -27.33 -3.18
CA ALA A 73 -2.09 -27.96 -4.47
C ALA A 73 -0.65 -28.51 -4.51
N GLY A 74 0.33 -27.71 -4.07
CA GLY A 74 1.72 -28.15 -3.97
C GLY A 74 1.90 -29.34 -3.04
N TYR A 75 1.27 -29.29 -1.85
CA TYR A 75 1.33 -30.39 -0.87
C TYR A 75 0.69 -31.67 -1.40
N THR A 76 -0.49 -31.60 -2.00
CA THR A 76 -1.18 -32.74 -2.62
C THR A 76 -0.28 -33.40 -3.68
N LYS A 77 0.39 -32.58 -4.52
CA LYS A 77 1.28 -33.11 -5.56
C LYS A 77 2.49 -33.82 -5.00
N VAL A 78 3.04 -33.38 -3.89
CA VAL A 78 4.11 -34.10 -3.19
C VAL A 78 3.60 -35.40 -2.60
N MET A 79 2.40 -35.43 -2.01
CA MET A 79 1.80 -36.64 -1.42
C MET A 79 1.51 -37.72 -2.48
N GLU A 80 1.06 -37.32 -3.67
CA GLU A 80 0.87 -38.27 -4.80
C GLU A 80 2.17 -38.98 -5.19
N ASN A 81 3.32 -38.33 -5.03
CA ASN A 81 4.63 -38.85 -5.37
C ASN A 81 5.42 -39.33 -4.13
N TYR A 82 4.80 -39.38 -2.94
CA TYR A 82 5.52 -39.63 -1.69
C TYR A 82 6.10 -41.06 -1.62
N SER A 83 5.43 -42.04 -2.23
CA SER A 83 5.86 -43.46 -2.25
C SER A 83 7.03 -43.74 -3.20
N ASP A 84 7.40 -42.75 -4.04
CA ASP A 84 8.54 -42.90 -4.95
C ASP A 84 9.86 -42.65 -4.18
N SER A 85 10.56 -43.77 -3.90
CA SER A 85 11.84 -43.74 -3.18
C SER A 85 12.99 -43.12 -3.99
N SER A 86 12.80 -42.91 -5.30
CA SER A 86 13.81 -42.22 -6.16
C SER A 86 13.85 -40.71 -5.93
N ILE A 87 12.79 -40.14 -5.34
CA ILE A 87 12.64 -38.70 -5.12
C ILE A 87 13.16 -38.35 -3.71
N ASN A 88 14.28 -37.69 -3.65
CA ASN A 88 14.85 -37.15 -2.40
C ASN A 88 14.10 -35.89 -1.91
N GLU A 89 14.45 -35.40 -0.73
CA GLU A 89 13.82 -34.20 -0.14
C GLU A 89 13.90 -32.95 -1.03
N ALA A 90 15.05 -32.72 -1.67
CA ALA A 90 15.22 -31.62 -2.61
C ALA A 90 14.29 -31.76 -3.84
N GLY A 91 14.11 -32.99 -4.33
CA GLY A 91 13.16 -33.28 -5.40
C GLY A 91 11.71 -33.02 -4.99
N ARG A 92 11.31 -33.42 -3.77
CA ARG A 92 9.98 -33.10 -3.22
C ARG A 92 9.74 -31.60 -3.05
N GLN A 93 10.75 -30.88 -2.57
CA GLN A 93 10.68 -29.42 -2.49
C GLN A 93 10.54 -28.78 -3.88
N SER A 94 11.21 -29.30 -4.90
CA SER A 94 11.08 -28.83 -6.28
C SER A 94 9.69 -29.08 -6.86
N ILE A 95 9.12 -30.27 -6.64
CA ILE A 95 7.75 -30.63 -7.05
C ILE A 95 6.74 -29.69 -6.36
N PHE A 96 6.91 -29.48 -5.06
CA PHE A 96 6.08 -28.54 -4.30
C PHE A 96 6.15 -27.14 -4.90
N ALA A 97 7.35 -26.61 -5.10
CA ALA A 97 7.56 -25.25 -5.60
C ALA A 97 6.93 -25.04 -6.97
N GLN A 98 7.10 -25.99 -7.87
CA GLN A 98 6.53 -25.94 -9.23
C GLN A 98 5.00 -25.90 -9.19
N GLU A 99 4.36 -26.80 -8.46
CA GLU A 99 2.90 -26.88 -8.41
C GLU A 99 2.30 -25.71 -7.62
N TYR A 100 2.96 -25.26 -6.54
CA TYR A 100 2.61 -24.06 -5.79
C TYR A 100 2.60 -22.83 -6.70
N LEU A 101 3.70 -22.56 -7.42
CA LEU A 101 3.81 -21.41 -8.31
C LEU A 101 2.84 -21.51 -9.49
N LYS A 102 2.61 -22.69 -10.02
CA LYS A 102 1.64 -22.94 -11.10
C LYS A 102 0.21 -22.63 -10.63
N SER A 103 -0.18 -23.12 -9.45
CA SER A 103 -1.49 -22.85 -8.87
C SER A 103 -1.68 -21.38 -8.53
N LEU A 104 -0.66 -20.75 -7.93
CA LEU A 104 -0.67 -19.32 -7.61
C LEU A 104 -0.78 -18.44 -8.86
N LYS A 105 0.01 -18.78 -9.89
CA LYS A 105 -0.04 -18.12 -11.20
C LYS A 105 -1.44 -18.25 -11.80
N GLY A 106 -1.99 -19.47 -11.90
CA GLY A 106 -3.33 -19.71 -12.44
C GLY A 106 -4.44 -18.98 -11.68
N SER A 107 -4.23 -18.71 -10.39
CA SER A 107 -5.15 -17.93 -9.56
C SER A 107 -5.09 -16.42 -9.86
N LEU A 108 -3.92 -15.87 -10.19
CA LEU A 108 -3.69 -14.43 -10.37
C LEU A 108 -3.72 -13.99 -11.85
N GLU A 109 -3.47 -14.90 -12.77
CA GLU A 109 -3.27 -14.64 -14.20
C GLU A 109 -4.51 -14.04 -14.85
N SER A 110 -4.29 -13.04 -15.73
CA SER A 110 -5.35 -12.41 -16.51
C SER A 110 -5.57 -13.08 -17.84
N ASP A 111 -4.51 -13.64 -18.42
CA ASP A 111 -4.47 -14.20 -19.75
C ASP A 111 -3.64 -15.49 -19.79
N ASN A 112 -3.74 -16.24 -20.89
CA ASN A 112 -2.98 -17.48 -21.10
C ASN A 112 -1.47 -17.27 -21.29
N THR A 113 -0.98 -16.02 -21.35
CA THR A 113 0.45 -15.71 -21.48
C THR A 113 1.18 -15.77 -20.13
N GLY A 114 0.43 -15.59 -19.04
CA GLY A 114 0.95 -15.65 -17.68
C GLY A 114 1.91 -14.53 -17.31
N MET A 115 1.84 -13.43 -18.04
CA MET A 115 2.67 -12.26 -17.82
C MET A 115 1.93 -11.15 -17.07
N HIS A 116 0.60 -11.22 -16.96
CA HIS A 116 -0.21 -10.19 -16.37
C HIS A 116 -1.14 -10.75 -15.30
N TYR A 117 -1.31 -10.00 -14.20
CA TYR A 117 -2.31 -10.30 -13.18
C TYR A 117 -3.59 -9.51 -13.41
N LYS A 118 -4.72 -10.08 -13.01
CA LYS A 118 -6.02 -9.39 -13.04
C LYS A 118 -6.10 -8.32 -11.96
N THR A 119 -6.10 -7.05 -12.36
CA THR A 119 -6.31 -5.92 -11.42
C THR A 119 -7.70 -5.97 -10.79
N GLU A 120 -8.73 -6.38 -11.54
CA GLU A 120 -10.09 -6.56 -11.02
C GLU A 120 -10.14 -7.55 -9.85
N LYS A 121 -9.38 -8.65 -9.92
CA LYS A 121 -9.30 -9.59 -8.82
C LYS A 121 -8.73 -8.98 -7.54
N LEU A 122 -7.77 -8.06 -7.65
CA LEU A 122 -7.25 -7.35 -6.48
C LEU A 122 -8.27 -6.37 -5.91
N LYS A 123 -9.14 -5.81 -6.74
CA LYS A 123 -10.27 -4.97 -6.28
C LYS A 123 -11.30 -5.80 -5.50
N ASP A 124 -11.54 -7.06 -5.90
CA ASP A 124 -12.47 -7.96 -5.21
C ASP A 124 -12.05 -8.25 -3.75
N TYR A 125 -10.79 -8.05 -3.39
CA TYR A 125 -10.30 -8.21 -2.01
C TYR A 125 -10.55 -6.97 -1.15
N VAL A 126 -10.85 -5.83 -1.77
CA VAL A 126 -11.12 -4.56 -1.08
C VAL A 126 -12.61 -4.49 -0.72
N ASP A 127 -12.92 -3.89 0.43
CA ASP A 127 -14.31 -3.66 0.85
C ASP A 127 -15.09 -2.94 -0.27
N SER A 128 -16.22 -3.53 -0.67
CA SER A 128 -17.09 -3.00 -1.72
C SER A 128 -17.57 -1.57 -1.46
N LYS A 129 -17.65 -1.14 -0.19
CA LYS A 129 -17.98 0.23 0.18
C LYS A 129 -16.90 1.24 -0.22
N LEU A 130 -15.64 0.79 -0.31
CA LEU A 130 -14.52 1.64 -0.70
C LEU A 130 -14.27 1.61 -2.22
N THR A 131 -14.77 0.61 -2.94
CA THR A 131 -14.55 0.47 -4.38
C THR A 131 -15.54 1.25 -5.24
N ASP A 132 -16.60 1.81 -4.66
CA ASP A 132 -17.57 2.66 -5.38
C ASP A 132 -16.98 4.07 -5.58
N GLU A 133 -16.54 4.36 -6.81
CA GLU A 133 -15.94 5.65 -7.20
C GLU A 133 -16.91 6.85 -7.04
N ASN A 134 -18.22 6.59 -6.96
CA ASN A 134 -19.22 7.64 -6.73
C ASN A 134 -19.41 7.95 -5.25
N SER A 135 -18.90 7.12 -4.36
CA SER A 135 -18.93 7.32 -2.91
C SER A 135 -17.71 8.07 -2.43
N LYS A 136 -17.79 8.64 -1.24
CA LYS A 136 -16.64 9.19 -0.51
C LYS A 136 -16.77 8.78 0.96
N PRO A 137 -15.71 8.21 1.54
CA PRO A 137 -14.38 7.94 0.94
C PRO A 137 -14.41 6.80 -0.08
N HIS A 138 -13.45 6.76 -1.01
CA HIS A 138 -13.28 5.64 -1.94
C HIS A 138 -11.82 5.35 -2.21
N ALA A 139 -11.55 4.13 -2.66
CA ALA A 139 -10.23 3.66 -3.05
C ALA A 139 -10.27 3.06 -4.46
N VAL A 140 -9.28 3.38 -5.27
CA VAL A 140 -9.12 2.84 -6.62
C VAL A 140 -7.83 2.05 -6.69
N VAL A 141 -7.93 0.78 -7.08
CA VAL A 141 -6.76 -0.09 -7.29
C VAL A 141 -6.47 -0.16 -8.78
N LYS A 142 -5.22 0.15 -9.15
CA LYS A 142 -4.73 0.16 -10.54
C LYS A 142 -3.38 -0.53 -10.62
N ALA A 143 -2.98 -0.89 -11.83
CA ALA A 143 -1.60 -1.28 -12.13
C ALA A 143 -0.84 -0.08 -12.72
N VAL A 144 0.41 0.15 -12.27
CA VAL A 144 1.26 1.27 -12.74
C VAL A 144 1.63 1.09 -14.21
N ASN A 145 2.02 -0.14 -14.60
CA ASN A 145 2.36 -0.50 -15.98
C ASN A 145 1.31 -1.47 -16.52
N ALA A 146 0.07 -0.98 -16.61
CA ALA A 146 -1.05 -1.78 -17.08
C ALA A 146 -0.94 -2.07 -18.58
N ASP A 147 -1.42 -3.26 -18.99
CA ASP A 147 -1.70 -3.57 -20.40
C ASP A 147 -2.93 -2.80 -20.91
N GLU A 148 -3.29 -3.03 -22.18
CA GLU A 148 -4.47 -2.39 -22.81
C GLU A 148 -5.80 -2.71 -22.07
N ASN A 149 -5.82 -3.79 -21.29
CA ASN A 149 -6.98 -4.23 -20.51
C ASN A 149 -6.91 -3.78 -19.03
N GLY A 150 -5.90 -3.00 -18.64
CA GLY A 150 -5.71 -2.52 -17.28
C GLY A 150 -5.09 -3.54 -16.32
N ASN A 151 -4.55 -4.65 -16.83
CA ASN A 151 -3.90 -5.68 -16.02
C ASN A 151 -2.44 -5.34 -15.77
N GLY A 152 -1.94 -5.66 -14.58
CA GLY A 152 -0.57 -5.39 -14.20
C GLY A 152 0.39 -6.54 -14.48
N LEU A 153 1.68 -6.26 -14.41
CA LEU A 153 2.75 -7.21 -14.72
C LEU A 153 2.95 -8.23 -13.60
N LEU A 154 2.85 -9.54 -13.94
CA LEU A 154 3.14 -10.67 -13.06
C LEU A 154 4.48 -11.30 -13.47
N LYS A 155 5.44 -11.35 -12.55
CA LYS A 155 6.72 -12.02 -12.77
C LYS A 155 6.80 -13.26 -11.89
N VAL A 156 7.03 -14.41 -12.51
CA VAL A 156 7.20 -15.69 -11.80
C VAL A 156 8.65 -16.13 -11.92
N TYR A 157 9.28 -16.35 -10.78
CA TYR A 157 10.63 -16.89 -10.63
C TYR A 157 10.56 -18.29 -10.01
N ASN A 158 11.68 -19.01 -9.99
CA ASN A 158 11.72 -20.36 -9.42
C ASN A 158 11.38 -20.44 -7.92
N SER A 159 11.51 -19.33 -7.19
CA SER A 159 11.31 -19.27 -5.74
C SER A 159 10.22 -18.30 -5.28
N ARG A 160 9.63 -17.53 -6.19
CA ARG A 160 8.61 -16.52 -5.86
C ARG A 160 7.82 -16.06 -7.08
N ALA A 161 6.61 -15.59 -6.85
CA ALA A 161 5.87 -14.77 -7.79
C ALA A 161 5.86 -13.31 -7.28
N VAL A 162 5.94 -12.35 -8.20
CA VAL A 162 5.94 -10.91 -7.87
C VAL A 162 4.84 -10.23 -8.67
N ILE A 163 3.93 -9.60 -7.95
CA ILE A 163 2.89 -8.71 -8.49
C ILE A 163 3.50 -7.31 -8.52
N ASN A 164 3.82 -6.82 -9.72
CA ASN A 164 4.53 -5.55 -9.87
C ASN A 164 3.57 -4.38 -10.06
N GLY A 165 3.92 -3.26 -9.42
CA GLY A 165 3.30 -1.97 -9.68
C GLY A 165 1.83 -1.90 -9.29
N ILE A 166 1.47 -2.37 -8.09
CA ILE A 166 0.15 -2.12 -7.54
C ILE A 166 0.09 -0.68 -7.06
N ARG A 167 -0.88 0.06 -7.55
CA ARG A 167 -1.16 1.43 -7.15
C ARG A 167 -2.53 1.51 -6.49
N VAL A 168 -2.55 1.96 -5.26
CA VAL A 168 -3.75 2.24 -4.47
C VAL A 168 -3.90 3.75 -4.36
N GLU A 169 -5.01 4.29 -4.86
CA GLU A 169 -5.40 5.70 -4.74
C GLU A 169 -6.56 5.78 -3.75
N TYR A 170 -6.37 6.38 -2.60
CA TYR A 170 -7.43 6.62 -1.62
C TYR A 170 -7.84 8.09 -1.66
N THR A 171 -9.16 8.34 -1.68
CA THR A 171 -9.75 9.68 -1.65
C THR A 171 -10.68 9.79 -0.45
N ASP A 172 -10.44 10.77 0.44
CA ASP A 172 -11.27 11.01 1.62
C ASP A 172 -12.62 11.69 1.29
N GLU A 173 -13.43 11.89 2.31
CA GLU A 173 -14.73 12.61 2.20
C GLU A 173 -14.60 14.03 1.66
N LYS A 174 -13.45 14.68 1.87
CA LYS A 174 -13.19 16.06 1.45
C LYS A 174 -12.51 16.15 0.09
N GLY A 175 -12.14 15.00 -0.50
CA GLY A 175 -11.49 14.91 -1.81
C GLY A 175 -9.96 14.99 -1.77
N PHE A 176 -9.32 14.91 -0.59
CA PHE A 176 -7.87 14.77 -0.50
C PHE A 176 -7.49 13.34 -0.92
N LYS A 177 -6.41 13.24 -1.70
CA LYS A 177 -5.95 11.96 -2.26
C LYS A 177 -4.62 11.56 -1.64
N SER A 178 -4.50 10.26 -1.34
CA SER A 178 -3.24 9.60 -1.03
C SER A 178 -2.99 8.46 -2.00
N ILE A 179 -1.74 8.27 -2.41
CA ILE A 179 -1.35 7.26 -3.40
C ILE A 179 -0.23 6.43 -2.81
N ILE A 180 -0.38 5.11 -2.86
CA ILE A 180 0.68 4.15 -2.52
C ILE A 180 0.94 3.30 -3.75
N GLU A 181 2.23 3.17 -4.10
CA GLU A 181 2.69 2.26 -5.15
C GLU A 181 3.65 1.25 -4.54
N THR A 182 3.42 -0.04 -4.81
CA THR A 182 4.22 -1.12 -4.24
C THR A 182 4.22 -2.36 -5.12
N ASP A 183 5.21 -3.23 -4.86
CA ASP A 183 5.28 -4.57 -5.40
C ASP A 183 4.99 -5.58 -4.28
N ILE A 184 4.20 -6.62 -4.57
CA ILE A 184 3.95 -7.71 -3.62
C ILE A 184 4.74 -8.95 -4.06
N SER A 185 5.62 -9.44 -3.19
CA SER A 185 6.40 -10.64 -3.43
C SER A 185 5.84 -11.84 -2.65
N LEU A 186 5.45 -12.89 -3.37
CA LEU A 186 4.86 -14.11 -2.85
C LEU A 186 5.89 -15.24 -2.95
N GLY A 187 6.59 -15.52 -1.86
CA GLY A 187 7.65 -16.54 -1.79
C GLY A 187 7.11 -17.97 -1.75
N VAL A 188 7.88 -18.92 -2.28
CA VAL A 188 7.61 -20.34 -2.09
C VAL A 188 8.04 -20.73 -0.68
N PRO A 189 7.15 -21.31 0.16
CA PRO A 189 7.52 -21.80 1.48
C PRO A 189 8.58 -22.93 1.39
N SER A 190 9.59 -22.89 2.27
CA SER A 190 10.46 -24.05 2.43
C SER A 190 9.76 -25.06 3.33
N MET A 191 9.73 -26.32 2.90
CA MET A 191 9.10 -27.41 3.63
C MET A 191 10.11 -28.49 3.92
N SER A 192 10.09 -29.02 5.14
CA SER A 192 10.79 -30.25 5.46
C SER A 192 9.77 -31.40 5.40
N PHE A 193 10.01 -32.33 4.50
CA PHE A 193 9.18 -33.52 4.32
C PHE A 193 9.73 -34.72 5.14
N THR A 194 10.43 -34.44 6.24
CA THR A 194 10.93 -35.51 7.13
C THR A 194 9.82 -36.03 8.05
N ALA A 195 9.89 -37.29 8.42
CA ALA A 195 8.87 -37.98 9.24
C ALA A 195 8.71 -37.42 10.68
N SER A 196 9.57 -36.52 11.11
CA SER A 196 9.46 -35.83 12.39
C SER A 196 8.63 -34.55 12.21
N GLY A 197 7.32 -34.68 12.18
CA GLY A 197 6.26 -33.63 12.21
C GLY A 197 6.62 -32.17 12.44
N GLY A 198 7.59 -31.66 11.72
CA GLY A 198 7.97 -30.25 11.75
C GLY A 198 6.85 -29.39 11.18
N VAL A 199 6.33 -28.48 12.01
CA VAL A 199 5.38 -27.46 11.57
C VAL A 199 6.10 -26.59 10.53
N PRO A 200 5.54 -26.40 9.33
CA PRO A 200 6.15 -25.56 8.31
C PRO A 200 6.32 -24.13 8.84
N SER A 201 7.52 -23.60 8.76
CA SER A 201 7.78 -22.20 9.09
C SER A 201 7.20 -21.31 8.00
N PHE A 202 6.11 -20.67 8.29
CA PHE A 202 5.49 -19.73 7.36
C PHE A 202 6.23 -18.39 7.36
N TYR A 203 7.14 -18.19 6.44
CA TYR A 203 7.61 -16.86 6.08
C TYR A 203 6.73 -16.34 4.94
N ILE A 204 5.62 -15.68 5.30
CA ILE A 204 4.56 -15.46 4.32
C ILE A 204 4.57 -14.09 3.72
N PHE A 205 5.13 -13.06 4.22
CA PHE A 205 5.07 -11.76 3.57
C PHE A 205 6.27 -10.87 3.87
N SER A 206 6.90 -10.38 2.83
CA SER A 206 7.48 -9.05 2.86
C SER A 206 6.72 -8.18 1.87
N CYS A 207 5.65 -7.52 2.33
CA CYS A 207 5.19 -6.31 1.67
C CYS A 207 6.25 -5.24 1.96
N TRP A 208 7.11 -4.95 0.98
CA TRP A 208 8.05 -3.85 1.08
C TRP A 208 7.35 -2.60 0.58
N LYS A 209 7.34 -1.58 1.45
CA LYS A 209 6.92 -0.22 1.14
C LYS A 209 7.99 0.49 0.33
#